data_3f860b717cf4291608f5fc7b7ee6ea9a
#
_entry.id   3f860b717cf4291608f5fc7b7ee6ea9a
#
_cell.length_a   1.000
_cell.length_b   1.000
_cell.length_c   1.000
_cell.angle_alpha   90.00
_cell.angle_beta   90.00
_cell.angle_gamma   90.00
#
_symmetry.space_group_name_H-M   'P 1'
#
loop_
_entity.id
_entity.type
_entity.pdbx_description
1 polymer ?
#
loop_
_entity_poly.entity_id
_entity_poly.type
_entity_poly.pdbx_seq_one_letter_code
_entity_poly.pdbx_strand_id
1 'polypeptide(L)'
;MLSRALVNSVSPRSRLTFNIRNIDDLFPGFALGNFAVFHGSNTVLPLSILLCVRAQLPYQLGGLETNVMFVDCGNTFRLYDVSCIAQRHKLDPREVLERIFISRAFTAYQVTSLILDELQNAVERFDSKLVVISDIAGLYHDKDVPKKEARDVFNQLIAYLSNFARENHVIVLAIYLPHYPLQRNLFFKAVVCGRANVVVSVTQSKHDQQFVLEKHPFLSLGRNNFSSENLTLTNFLEV
;
A
#
# COMPACT_ATOMS: atom_id res chain seq x y z
N MET A 1 50.03 10.52 8.18
CA MET A 1 48.75 11.23 8.22
C MET A 1 47.70 10.37 7.52
N LEU A 2 46.97 9.59 8.30
CA LEU A 2 45.98 8.64 7.80
C LEU A 2 44.62 9.34 7.74
N SER A 3 44.13 9.56 6.51
CA SER A 3 42.79 10.05 6.25
C SER A 3 41.78 8.98 6.64
N ARG A 4 41.07 9.20 7.75
CA ARG A 4 39.90 8.42 8.15
C ARG A 4 38.78 8.73 7.17
N ALA A 5 38.58 7.84 6.20
CA ALA A 5 37.33 7.80 5.45
C ALA A 5 36.19 7.51 6.44
N LEU A 6 35.36 8.51 6.67
CA LEU A 6 34.06 8.37 7.34
C LEU A 6 33.20 7.43 6.48
N VAL A 7 33.22 6.16 6.82
CA VAL A 7 32.15 5.22 6.38
C VAL A 7 30.88 5.69 7.08
N ASN A 8 30.07 6.44 6.36
CA ASN A 8 28.70 6.69 6.76
C ASN A 8 28.00 5.33 6.95
N SER A 9 27.93 4.87 8.18
CA SER A 9 27.08 3.78 8.60
C SER A 9 25.63 4.23 8.36
N VAL A 10 25.12 3.98 7.18
CA VAL A 10 23.67 4.05 6.93
C VAL A 10 23.05 3.04 7.87
N SER A 11 22.48 3.52 8.97
CA SER A 11 21.59 2.79 9.86
C SER A 11 20.70 1.90 8.98
N PRO A 12 20.47 0.61 9.31
CA PRO A 12 19.58 -0.22 8.55
C PRO A 12 18.23 0.51 8.48
N ARG A 13 17.92 1.05 7.28
CA ARG A 13 16.72 1.86 7.07
C ARG A 13 15.56 1.00 7.47
N SER A 14 14.82 1.40 8.49
CA SER A 14 13.59 0.74 8.91
C SER A 14 12.67 0.54 7.72
N ARG A 15 12.25 -0.70 7.51
CA ARG A 15 11.40 -1.10 6.38
C ARG A 15 10.12 -1.72 6.92
N LEU A 16 9.02 -1.42 6.27
CA LEU A 16 7.77 -2.11 6.51
C LEU A 16 7.77 -3.43 5.74
N THR A 17 7.81 -4.56 6.44
CA THR A 17 7.91 -5.91 5.87
C THR A 17 6.58 -6.65 5.94
N PHE A 18 6.38 -7.67 5.10
CA PHE A 18 5.21 -8.55 5.16
C PHE A 18 5.31 -9.58 6.29
N ASN A 19 6.51 -9.96 6.70
CA ASN A 19 6.82 -11.11 7.55
C ASN A 19 6.31 -12.43 6.95
N ILE A 20 6.37 -12.52 5.64
CA ILE A 20 6.09 -13.72 4.85
C ILE A 20 7.40 -14.07 4.15
N ARG A 21 8.07 -15.14 4.58
CA ARG A 21 9.43 -15.50 4.19
C ARG A 21 9.65 -15.40 2.68
N ASN A 22 8.83 -16.08 1.87
CA ASN A 22 8.99 -16.09 0.43
C ASN A 22 8.81 -14.73 -0.24
N ILE A 23 8.03 -13.82 0.37
CA ILE A 23 7.89 -12.44 -0.09
C ILE A 23 9.11 -11.64 0.34
N ASP A 24 9.48 -11.71 1.61
CA ASP A 24 10.57 -10.91 2.18
C ASP A 24 11.95 -11.30 1.61
N ASP A 25 12.14 -12.56 1.18
CA ASP A 25 13.34 -13.01 0.48
C ASP A 25 13.51 -12.32 -0.89
N LEU A 26 12.42 -11.99 -1.58
CA LEU A 26 12.42 -11.27 -2.86
C LEU A 26 12.38 -9.75 -2.65
N PHE A 27 11.56 -9.29 -1.72
CA PHE A 27 11.29 -7.90 -1.44
C PHE A 27 11.35 -7.61 0.06
N PRO A 28 12.46 -7.08 0.58
CA PRO A 28 12.70 -6.90 2.00
C PRO A 28 11.89 -5.74 2.62
N GLY A 29 10.81 -5.31 1.97
CA GLY A 29 9.87 -4.34 2.48
C GLY A 29 10.02 -2.91 1.95
N PHE A 30 9.05 -2.07 2.30
CA PHE A 30 8.94 -0.69 1.87
C PHE A 30 9.80 0.23 2.73
N ALA A 31 10.52 1.15 2.10
CA ALA A 31 11.22 2.23 2.77
C ALA A 31 10.34 3.49 2.84
N LEU A 32 10.55 4.33 3.84
CA LEU A 32 9.96 5.67 3.89
C LEU A 32 10.33 6.45 2.62
N GLY A 33 9.37 7.16 2.07
CA GLY A 33 9.48 7.84 0.78
C GLY A 33 9.09 6.99 -0.43
N ASN A 34 8.66 5.72 -0.23
CA ASN A 34 8.17 4.93 -1.34
C ASN A 34 6.73 5.31 -1.73
N PHE A 35 6.53 5.55 -3.02
CA PHE A 35 5.23 5.47 -3.66
C PHE A 35 5.11 4.10 -4.33
N ALA A 36 4.31 3.22 -3.76
CA ALA A 36 4.16 1.83 -4.17
C ALA A 36 2.77 1.55 -4.76
N VAL A 37 2.71 0.64 -5.73
CA VAL A 37 1.46 0.20 -6.35
C VAL A 37 1.32 -1.31 -6.20
N PHE A 38 0.16 -1.73 -5.68
CA PHE A 38 -0.28 -3.12 -5.69
C PHE A 38 -1.39 -3.31 -6.70
N HIS A 39 -1.26 -4.32 -7.56
CA HIS A 39 -2.31 -4.66 -8.53
C HIS A 39 -2.41 -6.18 -8.76
N GLY A 40 -3.42 -6.61 -9.50
CA GLY A 40 -3.62 -8.01 -9.87
C GLY A 40 -4.85 -8.62 -9.24
N SER A 41 -4.72 -9.73 -8.52
CA SER A 41 -5.84 -10.42 -7.88
C SER A 41 -6.34 -9.67 -6.64
N ASN A 42 -7.54 -10.01 -6.18
CA ASN A 42 -8.13 -9.41 -4.96
C ASN A 42 -7.30 -9.67 -3.69
N THR A 43 -6.32 -10.56 -3.74
CA THR A 43 -5.37 -10.82 -2.64
C THR A 43 -4.52 -9.60 -2.28
N VAL A 44 -4.41 -8.60 -3.16
CA VAL A 44 -3.74 -7.33 -2.84
C VAL A 44 -4.42 -6.59 -1.67
N LEU A 45 -5.74 -6.78 -1.49
CA LEU A 45 -6.49 -6.14 -0.39
C LEU A 45 -6.08 -6.71 0.98
N PRO A 46 -6.17 -8.03 1.26
CA PRO A 46 -5.70 -8.58 2.54
C PRO A 46 -4.21 -8.33 2.78
N LEU A 47 -3.35 -8.29 1.76
CA LEU A 47 -1.94 -7.90 1.92
C LEU A 47 -1.80 -6.44 2.37
N SER A 48 -2.63 -5.54 1.85
CA SER A 48 -2.62 -4.13 2.29
C SER A 48 -3.09 -3.97 3.74
N ILE A 49 -4.10 -4.74 4.16
CA ILE A 49 -4.57 -4.77 5.56
C ILE A 49 -3.48 -5.35 6.47
N LEU A 50 -2.79 -6.41 6.06
CA LEU A 50 -1.62 -6.92 6.78
C LEU A 50 -0.59 -5.82 7.03
N LEU A 51 -0.26 -5.02 6.01
CA LEU A 51 0.69 -3.91 6.16
C LEU A 51 0.16 -2.81 7.10
N CYS A 52 -1.16 -2.54 7.15
CA CYS A 52 -1.76 -1.61 8.11
C CYS A 52 -1.54 -2.05 9.57
N VAL A 53 -1.69 -3.36 9.85
CA VAL A 53 -1.44 -3.91 11.18
C VAL A 53 0.06 -3.91 11.48
N ARG A 54 0.88 -4.37 10.54
CA ARG A 54 2.33 -4.46 10.72
C ARG A 54 3.02 -3.11 10.88
N ALA A 55 2.52 -2.06 10.23
CA ALA A 55 3.06 -0.71 10.37
C ALA A 55 3.06 -0.21 11.83
N GLN A 56 2.16 -0.73 12.65
CA GLN A 56 2.04 -0.37 14.07
C GLN A 56 3.04 -1.09 14.98
N LEU A 57 3.66 -2.16 14.47
CA LEU A 57 4.68 -2.93 15.22
C LEU A 57 5.98 -2.14 15.37
N PRO A 58 6.83 -2.52 16.36
CA PRO A 58 8.17 -1.99 16.50
C PRO A 58 9.04 -2.22 15.27
N TYR A 59 10.02 -1.32 15.05
CA TYR A 59 10.97 -1.42 13.95
C TYR A 59 11.72 -2.76 13.90
N GLN A 60 12.04 -3.32 15.08
CA GLN A 60 12.74 -4.61 15.23
C GLN A 60 11.92 -5.78 14.67
N LEU A 61 10.61 -5.63 14.60
CA LEU A 61 9.67 -6.61 14.05
C LEU A 61 9.29 -6.31 12.59
N GLY A 62 9.95 -5.34 11.94
CA GLY A 62 9.67 -4.92 10.58
C GLY A 62 8.42 -4.04 10.48
N GLY A 63 8.08 -3.33 11.55
CA GLY A 63 7.07 -2.28 11.59
C GLY A 63 7.64 -0.88 11.47
N LEU A 64 6.84 0.13 11.75
CA LEU A 64 7.19 1.55 11.70
C LEU A 64 6.80 2.33 12.97
N GLU A 65 6.22 1.66 13.96
CA GLU A 65 5.70 2.27 15.21
C GLU A 65 4.78 3.48 14.93
N THR A 66 3.90 3.36 13.94
CA THR A 66 3.14 4.48 13.38
C THR A 66 1.65 4.22 13.33
N ASN A 67 0.87 5.29 13.28
CA ASN A 67 -0.52 5.23 12.86
C ASN A 67 -0.62 5.07 11.33
N VAL A 68 -1.82 4.73 10.86
CA VAL A 68 -2.09 4.46 9.44
C VAL A 68 -3.22 5.35 8.95
N MET A 69 -3.01 6.00 7.82
CA MET A 69 -4.09 6.65 7.06
C MET A 69 -4.61 5.69 6.00
N PHE A 70 -5.92 5.45 5.98
CA PHE A 70 -6.57 4.59 4.99
C PHE A 70 -7.62 5.39 4.22
N VAL A 71 -7.34 5.68 2.95
CA VAL A 71 -8.29 6.33 2.02
C VAL A 71 -9.05 5.24 1.30
N ASP A 72 -10.31 5.04 1.68
CA ASP A 72 -11.17 3.96 1.16
C ASP A 72 -12.01 4.46 -0.02
N CYS A 73 -11.52 4.24 -1.24
CA CYS A 73 -12.19 4.62 -2.48
C CYS A 73 -13.06 3.50 -3.08
N GLY A 74 -12.85 2.26 -2.63
CA GLY A 74 -13.56 1.07 -3.16
C GLY A 74 -14.53 0.45 -2.16
N ASN A 75 -14.74 1.06 -0.98
CA ASN A 75 -15.48 0.44 0.13
C ASN A 75 -14.94 -0.95 0.49
N THR A 76 -13.63 -1.07 0.56
CA THR A 76 -12.90 -2.32 0.72
C THR A 76 -12.41 -2.57 2.13
N PHE A 77 -12.43 -1.56 3.00
CA PHE A 77 -11.97 -1.69 4.37
C PHE A 77 -12.88 -2.60 5.20
N ARG A 78 -12.30 -3.64 5.79
CA ARG A 78 -13.02 -4.63 6.59
C ARG A 78 -12.41 -4.71 7.99
N LEU A 79 -13.16 -4.26 8.98
CA LEU A 79 -12.78 -4.31 10.41
C LEU A 79 -12.40 -5.72 10.87
N TYR A 80 -13.13 -6.71 10.38
CA TYR A 80 -12.91 -8.11 10.75
C TYR A 80 -11.54 -8.62 10.31
N ASP A 81 -11.11 -8.28 9.09
CA ASP A 81 -9.79 -8.67 8.57
C ASP A 81 -8.66 -8.06 9.42
N VAL A 82 -8.80 -6.79 9.81
CA VAL A 82 -7.86 -6.14 10.73
C VAL A 82 -7.80 -6.87 12.07
N SER A 83 -8.96 -7.18 12.65
CA SER A 83 -9.05 -7.85 13.96
C SER A 83 -8.37 -9.22 13.94
N CYS A 84 -8.60 -10.00 12.88
CA CYS A 84 -8.00 -11.32 12.74
C CYS A 84 -6.48 -11.26 12.57
N ILE A 85 -5.98 -10.32 11.78
CA ILE A 85 -4.54 -10.14 11.58
C ILE A 85 -3.90 -9.63 12.89
N ALA A 86 -4.54 -8.71 13.61
CA ALA A 86 -4.07 -8.21 14.89
C ALA A 86 -3.89 -9.36 15.91
N GLN A 87 -4.89 -10.24 16.04
CA GLN A 87 -4.82 -11.41 16.93
C GLN A 87 -3.67 -12.36 16.57
N ARG A 88 -3.41 -12.60 15.28
CA ARG A 88 -2.26 -13.40 14.82
C ARG A 88 -0.93 -12.80 15.27
N HIS A 89 -0.85 -11.49 15.29
CA HIS A 89 0.33 -10.76 15.78
C HIS A 89 0.34 -10.57 17.31
N LYS A 90 -0.62 -11.18 18.05
CA LYS A 90 -0.79 -11.04 19.50
C LYS A 90 -0.99 -9.59 19.93
N LEU A 91 -1.65 -8.80 19.10
CA LEU A 91 -2.03 -7.42 19.37
C LEU A 91 -3.50 -7.36 19.78
N ASP A 92 -3.87 -6.38 20.61
CA ASP A 92 -5.27 -6.07 20.87
C ASP A 92 -5.92 -5.48 19.62
N PRO A 93 -6.98 -6.11 19.05
CA PRO A 93 -7.66 -5.60 17.88
C PRO A 93 -8.22 -4.19 18.05
N ARG A 94 -8.63 -3.80 19.25
CA ARG A 94 -9.18 -2.47 19.54
C ARG A 94 -8.10 -1.42 19.42
N GLU A 95 -6.96 -1.63 20.07
CA GLU A 95 -5.81 -0.72 19.98
C GLU A 95 -5.31 -0.58 18.54
N VAL A 96 -5.28 -1.68 17.79
CA VAL A 96 -4.89 -1.65 16.37
C VAL A 96 -5.87 -0.84 15.54
N LEU A 97 -7.18 -1.00 15.74
CA LEU A 97 -8.22 -0.29 15.01
C LEU A 97 -8.23 1.21 15.33
N GLU A 98 -7.99 1.61 16.58
CA GLU A 98 -7.89 3.01 17.01
C GLU A 98 -6.73 3.76 16.35
N ARG A 99 -5.75 3.05 15.82
CA ARG A 99 -4.59 3.61 15.14
C ARG A 99 -4.70 3.57 13.60
N ILE A 100 -5.84 3.19 13.04
CA ILE A 100 -6.14 3.25 11.61
C ILE A 100 -7.21 4.31 11.37
N PHE A 101 -6.82 5.44 10.79
CA PHE A 101 -7.71 6.56 10.48
C PHE A 101 -8.24 6.41 9.05
N ILE A 102 -9.56 6.31 8.94
CA ILE A 102 -10.22 6.00 7.66
C ILE A 102 -10.91 7.25 7.14
N SER A 103 -10.57 7.64 5.90
CA SER A 103 -11.32 8.60 5.10
C SER A 103 -11.96 7.89 3.94
N ARG A 104 -13.28 8.03 3.75
CA ARG A 104 -14.00 7.35 2.67
C ARG A 104 -14.47 8.33 1.62
N ALA A 105 -14.27 7.96 0.36
CA ALA A 105 -14.73 8.71 -0.79
C ALA A 105 -15.73 7.90 -1.61
N PHE A 106 -16.71 8.58 -2.19
CA PHE A 106 -17.76 7.98 -3.02
C PHE A 106 -17.79 8.57 -4.43
N THR A 107 -16.99 9.60 -4.71
CA THR A 107 -16.84 10.21 -6.03
C THR A 107 -15.38 10.52 -6.32
N ALA A 108 -15.02 10.63 -7.59
CA ALA A 108 -13.67 11.03 -8.03
C ALA A 108 -13.26 12.39 -7.45
N TYR A 109 -14.21 13.34 -7.35
CA TYR A 109 -13.95 14.67 -6.79
C TYR A 109 -13.62 14.62 -5.30
N GLN A 110 -14.31 13.74 -4.54
CA GLN A 110 -13.99 13.54 -3.13
C GLN A 110 -12.60 12.92 -2.94
N VAL A 111 -12.23 11.91 -3.75
CA VAL A 111 -10.86 11.35 -3.72
C VAL A 111 -9.84 12.44 -4.00
N THR A 112 -10.10 13.27 -5.02
CA THR A 112 -9.19 14.34 -5.41
C THR A 112 -9.00 15.34 -4.26
N SER A 113 -10.07 15.80 -3.64
CA SER A 113 -10.00 16.75 -2.51
C SER A 113 -9.32 16.12 -1.29
N LEU A 114 -9.69 14.89 -0.90
CA LEU A 114 -9.06 14.20 0.22
C LEU A 114 -7.53 14.07 0.04
N ILE A 115 -7.08 13.83 -1.19
CA ILE A 115 -5.64 13.64 -1.46
C ILE A 115 -4.92 14.97 -1.65
N LEU A 116 -5.45 15.90 -2.45
CA LEU A 116 -4.74 17.13 -2.79
C LEU A 116 -4.84 18.20 -1.68
N ASP A 117 -5.97 18.26 -0.96
CA ASP A 117 -6.25 19.34 -0.03
C ASP A 117 -6.08 18.93 1.45
N GLU A 118 -6.37 17.65 1.79
CA GLU A 118 -6.49 17.23 3.18
C GLU A 118 -5.39 16.26 3.65
N LEU A 119 -4.77 15.49 2.75
CA LEU A 119 -3.85 14.39 3.10
C LEU A 119 -2.65 14.87 3.91
N GLN A 120 -2.06 16.02 3.54
CA GLN A 120 -0.91 16.59 4.25
C GLN A 120 -1.24 16.83 5.72
N ASN A 121 -2.32 17.56 5.96
CA ASN A 121 -2.78 17.89 7.33
C ASN A 121 -3.14 16.63 8.12
N ALA A 122 -3.75 15.63 7.47
CA ALA A 122 -4.13 14.39 8.12
C ALA A 122 -2.91 13.55 8.53
N VAL A 123 -1.92 13.42 7.66
CA VAL A 123 -0.66 12.70 7.96
C VAL A 123 0.09 13.35 9.11
N GLU A 124 0.19 14.68 9.12
CA GLU A 124 0.83 15.43 10.20
C GLU A 124 0.06 15.30 11.52
N ARG A 125 -1.27 15.50 11.48
CA ARG A 125 -2.13 15.44 12.66
C ARG A 125 -2.10 14.06 13.35
N PHE A 126 -2.07 13.00 12.59
CA PHE A 126 -2.13 11.63 13.10
C PHE A 126 -0.76 10.95 13.19
N ASP A 127 0.35 11.67 12.92
CA ASP A 127 1.71 11.13 12.90
C ASP A 127 1.81 9.79 12.15
N SER A 128 1.30 9.80 10.90
CA SER A 128 1.22 8.59 10.08
C SER A 128 2.38 8.49 9.11
N LYS A 129 3.04 7.34 9.08
CA LYS A 129 4.10 7.01 8.11
C LYS A 129 3.64 6.04 7.01
N LEU A 130 2.39 5.58 7.08
CA LEU A 130 1.77 4.74 6.07
C LEU A 130 0.42 5.31 5.64
N VAL A 131 0.31 5.60 4.35
CA VAL A 131 -0.94 5.96 3.68
C VAL A 131 -1.31 4.83 2.73
N VAL A 132 -2.48 4.23 2.91
CA VAL A 132 -3.04 3.22 2.01
C VAL A 132 -4.23 3.83 1.27
N ILE A 133 -4.24 3.73 -0.04
CA ILE A 133 -5.34 4.21 -0.89
C ILE A 133 -5.94 2.99 -1.60
N SER A 134 -7.13 2.56 -1.18
CA SER A 134 -7.80 1.42 -1.78
C SER A 134 -8.43 1.84 -3.11
N ASP A 135 -8.27 0.98 -4.13
CA ASP A 135 -8.88 1.17 -5.45
C ASP A 135 -8.77 2.59 -6.02
N ILE A 136 -7.54 3.06 -6.12
CA ILE A 136 -7.21 4.46 -6.47
C ILE A 136 -7.83 4.96 -7.77
N ALA A 137 -8.14 4.06 -8.72
CA ALA A 137 -8.72 4.42 -10.01
C ALA A 137 -10.23 4.19 -10.11
N GLY A 138 -10.82 3.44 -9.17
CA GLY A 138 -12.21 2.97 -9.28
C GLY A 138 -13.21 4.08 -9.57
N LEU A 139 -13.21 5.11 -8.75
CA LEU A 139 -14.15 6.24 -8.88
C LEU A 139 -13.92 7.10 -10.13
N TYR A 140 -12.71 7.10 -10.70
CA TYR A 140 -12.44 7.79 -11.96
C TYR A 140 -12.98 7.05 -13.20
N HIS A 141 -13.47 5.82 -13.03
CA HIS A 141 -14.17 5.08 -14.09
C HIS A 141 -15.64 5.46 -14.22
N ASP A 142 -16.19 6.24 -13.31
CA ASP A 142 -17.58 6.68 -13.36
C ASP A 142 -17.88 7.36 -14.69
N LYS A 143 -19.09 7.08 -15.21
CA LYS A 143 -19.57 7.63 -16.49
C LYS A 143 -19.84 9.13 -16.40
N ASP A 144 -20.19 9.61 -15.20
CA ASP A 144 -20.49 11.02 -14.94
C ASP A 144 -19.23 11.89 -14.93
N VAL A 145 -18.04 11.27 -14.86
CA VAL A 145 -16.77 11.99 -14.97
C VAL A 145 -16.30 12.01 -16.44
N PRO A 146 -16.18 13.18 -17.09
CA PRO A 146 -15.71 13.30 -18.45
C PRO A 146 -14.33 12.67 -18.64
N LYS A 147 -14.13 11.91 -19.73
CA LYS A 147 -12.89 11.13 -19.94
C LYS A 147 -11.61 11.97 -19.90
N LYS A 148 -11.64 13.18 -20.48
CA LYS A 148 -10.49 14.08 -20.48
C LYS A 148 -10.19 14.58 -19.08
N GLU A 149 -11.19 15.07 -18.38
CA GLU A 149 -11.08 15.55 -17.01
C GLU A 149 -10.55 14.45 -16.07
N ALA A 150 -11.13 13.24 -16.12
CA ALA A 150 -10.65 12.12 -15.34
C ALA A 150 -9.16 11.80 -15.57
N ARG A 151 -8.68 11.92 -16.83
CA ARG A 151 -7.26 11.69 -17.15
C ARG A 151 -6.37 12.79 -16.59
N ASP A 152 -6.77 14.04 -16.77
CA ASP A 152 -5.98 15.21 -16.36
C ASP A 152 -5.87 15.25 -14.83
N VAL A 153 -6.99 15.10 -14.12
CA VAL A 153 -7.04 15.09 -12.66
C VAL A 153 -6.29 13.88 -12.09
N PHE A 154 -6.46 12.69 -12.66
CA PHE A 154 -5.74 11.49 -12.20
C PHE A 154 -4.22 11.64 -12.38
N ASN A 155 -3.76 12.20 -13.51
CA ASN A 155 -2.34 12.48 -13.71
C ASN A 155 -1.78 13.43 -12.64
N GLN A 156 -2.53 14.49 -12.31
CA GLN A 156 -2.15 15.45 -11.26
C GLN A 156 -2.08 14.78 -9.90
N LEU A 157 -3.08 13.99 -9.55
CA LEU A 157 -3.17 13.24 -8.29
C LEU A 157 -1.99 12.29 -8.12
N ILE A 158 -1.66 11.50 -9.15
CA ILE A 158 -0.55 10.53 -9.07
C ILE A 158 0.80 11.25 -9.04
N ALA A 159 0.93 12.39 -9.71
CA ALA A 159 2.14 13.23 -9.59
C ALA A 159 2.31 13.76 -8.17
N TYR A 160 1.23 14.25 -7.57
CA TYR A 160 1.22 14.71 -6.18
C TYR A 160 1.62 13.58 -5.21
N LEU A 161 0.99 12.42 -5.27
CA LEU A 161 1.28 11.29 -4.38
C LEU A 161 2.75 10.83 -4.45
N SER A 162 3.32 10.80 -5.66
CA SER A 162 4.74 10.44 -5.83
C SER A 162 5.69 11.44 -5.18
N ASN A 163 5.40 12.73 -5.26
CA ASN A 163 6.18 13.78 -4.59
C ASN A 163 5.94 13.77 -3.09
N PHE A 164 4.67 13.69 -2.69
CA PHE A 164 4.23 13.65 -1.30
C PHE A 164 4.93 12.56 -0.49
N ALA A 165 4.98 11.33 -1.02
CA ALA A 165 5.66 10.22 -0.36
C ALA A 165 7.11 10.55 -0.04
N ARG A 166 7.83 11.11 -1.02
CA ARG A 166 9.25 11.44 -0.89
C ARG A 166 9.50 12.61 0.05
N GLU A 167 8.73 13.69 -0.07
CA GLU A 167 8.92 14.94 0.67
C GLU A 167 8.56 14.79 2.14
N ASN A 168 7.49 14.02 2.44
CA ASN A 168 7.04 13.78 3.81
C ASN A 168 7.63 12.53 4.45
N HIS A 169 8.51 11.80 3.74
CA HIS A 169 9.10 10.56 4.25
C HIS A 169 8.07 9.53 4.73
N VAL A 170 6.97 9.40 3.99
CA VAL A 170 5.90 8.42 4.24
C VAL A 170 5.86 7.35 3.16
N ILE A 171 5.32 6.18 3.47
CA ILE A 171 5.00 5.17 2.48
C ILE A 171 3.58 5.45 1.98
N VAL A 172 3.43 5.65 0.68
CA VAL A 172 2.12 5.69 0.02
C VAL A 172 1.93 4.39 -0.75
N LEU A 173 0.94 3.60 -0.36
CA LEU A 173 0.56 2.34 -1.00
C LEU A 173 -0.77 2.51 -1.73
N ALA A 174 -0.74 2.56 -3.05
CA ALA A 174 -1.93 2.62 -3.89
C ALA A 174 -2.33 1.20 -4.35
N ILE A 175 -3.57 0.81 -4.07
CA ILE A 175 -4.15 -0.43 -4.56
C ILE A 175 -4.86 -0.11 -5.87
N TYR A 176 -4.51 -0.87 -6.91
CA TYR A 176 -5.10 -0.75 -8.22
C TYR A 176 -5.87 -2.04 -8.57
N LEU A 177 -7.19 -1.96 -8.57
CA LEU A 177 -8.05 -3.07 -8.97
C LEU A 177 -8.40 -2.98 -10.46
N PRO A 178 -8.62 -4.11 -11.16
CA PRO A 178 -9.00 -4.09 -12.57
C PRO A 178 -10.44 -3.60 -12.75
N HIS A 179 -10.63 -2.64 -13.68
CA HIS A 179 -11.93 -2.06 -14.02
C HIS A 179 -12.24 -2.16 -15.51
N TYR A 180 -13.49 -2.01 -15.86
CA TYR A 180 -13.95 -1.85 -17.24
C TYR A 180 -14.54 -0.44 -17.45
N PRO A 181 -14.39 0.16 -18.65
CA PRO A 181 -13.85 -0.38 -19.89
C PRO A 181 -12.32 -0.47 -19.94
N LEU A 182 -11.80 -1.47 -20.66
CA LEU A 182 -10.39 -1.84 -20.68
C LEU A 182 -9.44 -0.68 -21.09
N GLN A 183 -9.79 0.13 -22.09
CA GLN A 183 -8.93 1.22 -22.53
C GLN A 183 -8.69 2.29 -21.45
N ARG A 184 -9.73 2.65 -20.70
CA ARG A 184 -9.62 3.62 -19.60
C ARG A 184 -8.79 3.04 -18.46
N ASN A 185 -9.00 1.76 -18.18
CA ASN A 185 -8.25 1.01 -17.20
C ASN A 185 -6.76 0.95 -17.54
N LEU A 186 -6.40 0.61 -18.78
CA LEU A 186 -5.00 0.57 -19.23
C LEU A 186 -4.29 1.92 -19.07
N PHE A 187 -4.98 3.02 -19.37
CA PHE A 187 -4.42 4.36 -19.18
C PHE A 187 -4.09 4.64 -17.72
N PHE A 188 -5.05 4.45 -16.80
CA PHE A 188 -4.85 4.72 -15.38
C PHE A 188 -3.78 3.81 -14.78
N LYS A 189 -3.78 2.52 -15.15
CA LYS A 189 -2.72 1.58 -14.74
C LYS A 189 -1.34 2.06 -15.20
N ALA A 190 -1.20 2.44 -16.46
CA ALA A 190 0.07 2.93 -17.00
C ALA A 190 0.56 4.18 -16.26
N VAL A 191 -0.34 5.12 -15.92
CA VAL A 191 0.00 6.35 -15.19
C VAL A 191 0.48 6.03 -13.78
N VAL A 192 -0.27 5.24 -13.01
CA VAL A 192 0.07 4.96 -11.61
C VAL A 192 1.34 4.12 -11.50
N CYS A 193 1.48 3.04 -12.28
CA CYS A 193 2.67 2.20 -12.28
C CYS A 193 3.90 2.93 -12.84
N GLY A 194 3.70 3.82 -13.82
CA GLY A 194 4.78 4.62 -14.39
C GLY A 194 5.46 5.53 -13.36
N ARG A 195 4.68 6.17 -12.49
CA ARG A 195 5.19 7.10 -11.47
C ARG A 195 5.61 6.42 -10.17
N ALA A 196 5.07 5.25 -9.86
CA ALA A 196 5.48 4.50 -8.69
C ALA A 196 6.95 4.11 -8.75
N ASN A 197 7.65 4.11 -7.61
CA ASN A 197 9.00 3.58 -7.52
C ASN A 197 9.04 2.10 -7.14
N VAL A 198 7.94 1.57 -6.57
CA VAL A 198 7.76 0.15 -6.34
C VAL A 198 6.45 -0.31 -6.97
N VAL A 199 6.50 -1.36 -7.78
CA VAL A 199 5.29 -1.98 -8.37
C VAL A 199 5.32 -3.46 -8.07
N VAL A 200 4.23 -3.93 -7.47
CA VAL A 200 4.00 -5.32 -7.12
C VAL A 200 2.71 -5.79 -7.76
N SER A 201 2.75 -6.93 -8.40
CA SER A 201 1.53 -7.64 -8.76
C SER A 201 1.36 -8.93 -7.97
N VAL A 202 0.10 -9.25 -7.69
CA VAL A 202 -0.27 -10.53 -7.10
C VAL A 202 -1.18 -11.26 -8.06
N THR A 203 -0.77 -12.45 -8.46
CA THR A 203 -1.56 -13.32 -9.33
C THR A 203 -2.00 -14.54 -8.55
N GLN A 204 -3.20 -15.03 -8.83
CA GLN A 204 -3.75 -16.23 -8.22
C GLN A 204 -3.82 -17.35 -9.26
N SER A 205 -3.19 -18.47 -8.97
CA SER A 205 -3.36 -19.74 -9.68
C SER A 205 -4.32 -20.63 -8.88
N LYS A 206 -4.69 -21.80 -9.42
CA LYS A 206 -5.65 -22.73 -8.78
C LYS A 206 -5.24 -23.15 -7.35
N HIS A 207 -3.95 -23.21 -7.06
CA HIS A 207 -3.42 -23.68 -5.77
C HIS A 207 -2.42 -22.74 -5.11
N ASP A 208 -1.86 -21.76 -5.86
CA ASP A 208 -0.81 -20.88 -5.38
C ASP A 208 -1.10 -19.42 -5.65
N GLN A 209 -0.59 -18.58 -4.79
CA GLN A 209 -0.51 -17.15 -5.03
C GLN A 209 0.93 -16.78 -5.34
N GLN A 210 1.11 -15.91 -6.32
CA GLN A 210 2.42 -15.46 -6.74
C GLN A 210 2.56 -13.96 -6.51
N PHE A 211 3.58 -13.61 -5.75
CA PHE A 211 4.04 -12.24 -5.58
C PHE A 211 5.09 -11.94 -6.65
N VAL A 212 4.89 -10.90 -7.43
CA VAL A 212 5.79 -10.48 -8.49
C VAL A 212 6.25 -9.05 -8.23
N LEU A 213 7.56 -8.86 -8.10
CA LEU A 213 8.16 -7.53 -8.05
C LEU A 213 8.41 -7.06 -9.49
N GLU A 214 7.56 -6.16 -9.99
CA GLU A 214 7.61 -5.67 -11.37
C GLU A 214 8.47 -4.43 -11.55
N LYS A 215 8.65 -3.64 -10.47
CA LYS A 215 9.48 -2.44 -10.49
C LYS A 215 10.06 -2.16 -9.12
N HIS A 216 11.36 -1.88 -9.08
CA HIS A 216 12.05 -1.41 -7.89
C HIS A 216 13.32 -0.64 -8.30
N PRO A 217 13.70 0.44 -7.60
CA PRO A 217 14.87 1.25 -7.99
C PRO A 217 16.21 0.52 -7.86
N PHE A 218 16.31 -0.48 -6.98
CA PHE A 218 17.61 -1.11 -6.64
C PHE A 218 17.60 -2.63 -6.57
N LEU A 219 16.43 -3.28 -6.46
CA LEU A 219 16.34 -4.74 -6.35
C LEU A 219 16.19 -5.39 -7.72
N SER A 220 16.69 -6.61 -7.83
CA SER A 220 16.40 -7.46 -8.98
C SER A 220 14.92 -7.81 -9.02
N LEU A 221 14.32 -7.71 -10.20
CA LEU A 221 12.93 -8.08 -10.40
C LEU A 221 12.78 -9.60 -10.39
N GLY A 222 11.66 -10.09 -9.90
CA GLY A 222 11.43 -11.51 -9.76
C GLY A 222 10.03 -11.86 -9.27
N ARG A 223 9.85 -13.17 -9.01
CA ARG A 223 8.58 -13.69 -8.52
C ARG A 223 8.80 -14.85 -7.56
N ASN A 224 7.96 -14.91 -6.52
CA ASN A 224 7.95 -16.01 -5.56
C ASN A 224 6.51 -16.41 -5.25
N ASN A 225 6.30 -17.71 -5.05
CA ASN A 225 5.01 -18.23 -4.61
C ASN A 225 4.88 -18.08 -3.09
N PHE A 226 3.69 -17.77 -2.63
CA PHE A 226 3.36 -17.74 -1.20
C PHE A 226 2.00 -18.37 -0.94
N SER A 227 1.81 -18.91 0.26
CA SER A 227 0.54 -19.50 0.66
C SER A 227 -0.45 -18.43 1.13
N SER A 228 -1.70 -18.57 0.71
CA SER A 228 -2.81 -17.76 1.23
C SER A 228 -3.12 -18.03 2.70
N GLU A 229 -2.66 -19.14 3.27
CA GLU A 229 -2.85 -19.48 4.68
C GLU A 229 -2.34 -18.40 5.63
N ASN A 230 -1.35 -17.64 5.20
CA ASN A 230 -0.86 -16.48 5.95
C ASN A 230 -1.83 -15.28 5.94
N LEU A 231 -2.86 -15.29 5.09
CA LEU A 231 -3.77 -14.17 4.87
C LEU A 231 -5.23 -14.51 5.13
N THR A 232 -5.62 -15.79 5.17
CA THR A 232 -7.00 -16.23 5.26
C THR A 232 -7.39 -16.78 6.63
N LEU A 233 -8.66 -16.59 6.95
CA LEU A 233 -9.35 -16.97 8.18
C LEU A 233 -9.63 -18.45 8.33
N THR A 234 -9.39 -19.26 7.32
CA THR A 234 -9.80 -20.66 7.27
C THR A 234 -9.20 -21.54 8.38
N ASN A 235 -8.11 -21.11 9.01
CA ASN A 235 -7.48 -21.87 10.10
C ASN A 235 -8.06 -21.58 11.49
N PHE A 236 -9.11 -20.78 11.62
CA PHE A 236 -9.80 -20.51 12.90
C PHE A 236 -11.06 -21.36 13.12
N LEU A 237 -11.47 -22.13 12.13
CA LEU A 237 -12.70 -22.94 12.22
C LEU A 237 -12.44 -24.42 12.50
N GLU A 238 -11.17 -24.82 12.64
CA GLU A 238 -10.80 -26.17 13.10
C GLU A 238 -10.27 -26.11 14.53
N VAL A 239 -11.17 -25.99 15.50
CA VAL A 239 -11.06 -26.42 16.89
C VAL A 239 -12.40 -27.00 17.31
#